data_b409c645fa1c18d3b660f5018dcc24c8
#
_entry.id   b409c645fa1c18d3b660f5018dcc24c8
#
_cell.length_a   1.000
_cell.length_b   1.000
_cell.length_c   1.000
_cell.angle_alpha   90.00
_cell.angle_beta   90.00
_cell.angle_gamma   90.00
#
_symmetry.space_group_name_H-M   'P 1'
#
loop_
_entity.id
_entity.type
_entity.pdbx_description
1 polymer ?
#
loop_
_entity_poly.entity_id
_entity_poly.type
_entity_poly.pdbx_seq_one_letter_code
_entity_poly.pdbx_strand_id
1 'polypeptide(L)'
;QARTGISERRACQLIGLSRSVLRYQPRASVQNTELQAQLVELAQERRRFGYRRLHILLRRAGVQVNHKRIYRLYRAAGLMVKRRRRRHGVAVERERLSLPSAPNQVWSMDFVFDALSTGRRIKCLTVVDDFTKESVGILVEHGISGFRVTRALDEMARFRGYPKAIRTDQGPEFTGKALDQWAYQRDIKLKLIQPGKPTQNAFIESFNGKFRDECLNEHWFCSLAEARIRIAAWRRDYNEHRPHSAIGNLTPAEFAASWRTRQQQLKQEKLISTPGPTN
;
A
#
# COMPACT_ATOMS: atom_id res chain seq x y z
N GLN A 1 5.17 -5.97 -51.86
CA GLN A 1 5.71 -6.46 -53.17
C GLN A 1 4.80 -6.16 -54.36
N ALA A 2 3.52 -6.12 -54.18
CA ALA A 2 2.56 -6.00 -55.28
C ALA A 2 2.48 -4.60 -55.96
N ARG A 3 3.07 -3.55 -55.40
CA ARG A 3 2.93 -2.16 -55.94
C ARG A 3 4.19 -1.56 -56.57
N THR A 4 5.39 -2.09 -56.35
CA THR A 4 6.63 -1.41 -56.78
C THR A 4 7.55 -2.23 -57.65
N GLY A 5 7.27 -3.49 -57.98
CA GLY A 5 8.12 -4.34 -58.82
C GLY A 5 9.55 -4.59 -58.26
N ILE A 6 9.87 -4.10 -57.06
CA ILE A 6 11.18 -4.23 -56.41
C ILE A 6 11.24 -5.57 -55.69
N SER A 7 12.31 -6.34 -55.95
CA SER A 7 12.53 -7.60 -55.23
C SER A 7 12.82 -7.36 -53.75
N GLU A 8 12.38 -8.31 -52.89
CA GLU A 8 12.64 -8.27 -51.42
C GLU A 8 14.12 -8.01 -51.07
N ARG A 9 15.04 -8.63 -51.85
CA ARG A 9 16.51 -8.44 -51.69
C ARG A 9 16.90 -6.97 -51.88
N ARG A 10 16.39 -6.35 -52.96
CA ARG A 10 16.70 -4.95 -53.27
C ARG A 10 16.04 -3.97 -52.31
N ALA A 11 14.82 -4.27 -51.87
CA ALA A 11 14.15 -3.48 -50.85
C ALA A 11 14.90 -3.52 -49.51
N CYS A 12 15.35 -4.70 -49.04
CA CYS A 12 16.16 -4.84 -47.85
C CYS A 12 17.48 -4.09 -47.92
N GLN A 13 18.13 -4.13 -49.09
CA GLN A 13 19.38 -3.43 -49.35
C GLN A 13 19.26 -1.91 -49.28
N LEU A 14 18.14 -1.38 -49.83
CA LEU A 14 17.85 0.06 -49.86
C LEU A 14 17.59 0.62 -48.44
N ILE A 15 16.94 -0.17 -47.56
CA ILE A 15 16.62 0.24 -46.16
C ILE A 15 17.66 -0.22 -45.13
N GLY A 16 18.77 -0.86 -45.58
CA GLY A 16 19.84 -1.34 -44.68
C GLY A 16 19.42 -2.47 -43.74
N LEU A 17 18.39 -3.26 -44.08
CA LEU A 17 17.88 -4.39 -43.28
C LEU A 17 18.33 -5.71 -43.90
N SER A 18 18.79 -6.66 -43.08
CA SER A 18 19.03 -8.03 -43.55
C SER A 18 17.69 -8.77 -43.78
N ARG A 19 17.64 -9.65 -44.81
CA ARG A 19 16.43 -10.47 -45.07
C ARG A 19 16.08 -11.37 -43.89
N SER A 20 17.05 -11.81 -43.11
CA SER A 20 16.83 -12.57 -41.87
C SER A 20 16.06 -11.78 -40.83
N VAL A 21 16.33 -10.47 -40.73
CA VAL A 21 15.59 -9.57 -39.83
C VAL A 21 14.16 -9.34 -40.36
N LEU A 22 14.02 -9.13 -41.68
CA LEU A 22 12.69 -8.92 -42.31
C LEU A 22 11.79 -10.17 -42.14
N ARG A 23 12.36 -11.35 -42.28
CA ARG A 23 11.65 -12.64 -42.18
C ARG A 23 11.59 -13.17 -40.74
N TYR A 24 12.18 -12.46 -39.78
CA TYR A 24 12.17 -12.88 -38.38
C TYR A 24 10.74 -12.87 -37.84
N GLN A 25 10.21 -14.04 -37.60
CA GLN A 25 8.98 -14.24 -36.84
C GLN A 25 9.36 -14.67 -35.42
N PRO A 26 9.02 -13.88 -34.39
CA PRO A 26 9.26 -14.29 -33.01
C PRO A 26 8.56 -15.61 -32.72
N ARG A 27 9.33 -16.67 -32.42
CA ARG A 27 8.71 -17.91 -31.94
C ARG A 27 8.02 -17.64 -30.61
N ALA A 28 6.72 -17.88 -30.54
CA ALA A 28 5.99 -17.87 -29.28
C ALA A 28 6.63 -18.93 -28.36
N SER A 29 7.28 -18.51 -27.30
CA SER A 29 7.83 -19.43 -26.32
C SER A 29 6.69 -19.96 -25.47
N VAL A 30 6.53 -21.27 -25.36
CA VAL A 30 5.54 -21.93 -24.48
C VAL A 30 5.62 -21.35 -23.06
N GLN A 31 6.84 -21.18 -22.55
CA GLN A 31 7.09 -20.51 -21.27
C GLN A 31 6.55 -19.06 -21.18
N ASN A 32 6.43 -18.34 -22.30
CA ASN A 32 5.81 -17.01 -22.30
C ASN A 32 4.29 -17.10 -22.21
N THR A 33 3.69 -18.11 -22.83
CA THR A 33 2.23 -18.32 -22.80
C THR A 33 1.78 -18.69 -21.40
N GLU A 34 2.47 -19.61 -20.75
CA GLU A 34 2.19 -20.01 -19.36
C GLU A 34 2.39 -18.85 -18.39
N LEU A 35 3.50 -18.14 -18.50
CA LEU A 35 3.79 -16.98 -17.67
C LEU A 35 2.78 -15.85 -17.89
N GLN A 36 2.32 -15.66 -19.11
CA GLN A 36 1.28 -14.69 -19.44
C GLN A 36 -0.06 -15.08 -18.83
N ALA A 37 -0.43 -16.35 -18.87
CA ALA A 37 -1.65 -16.85 -18.22
C ALA A 37 -1.63 -16.61 -16.71
N GLN A 38 -0.55 -16.97 -16.02
CA GLN A 38 -0.36 -16.69 -14.59
C GLN A 38 -0.43 -15.18 -14.29
N LEU A 39 0.17 -14.35 -15.15
CA LEU A 39 0.15 -12.90 -14.98
C LEU A 39 -1.26 -12.32 -15.15
N VAL A 40 -2.05 -12.84 -16.08
CA VAL A 40 -3.45 -12.46 -16.30
C VAL A 40 -4.30 -12.84 -15.10
N GLU A 41 -4.17 -14.06 -14.61
CA GLU A 41 -4.88 -14.54 -13.41
C GLU A 41 -4.60 -13.65 -12.19
N LEU A 42 -3.33 -13.40 -11.88
CA LEU A 42 -2.93 -12.48 -10.81
C LEU A 42 -3.45 -11.05 -11.02
N ALA A 43 -3.49 -10.57 -12.26
CA ALA A 43 -3.99 -9.24 -12.56
C ALA A 43 -5.53 -9.16 -12.43
N GLN A 44 -6.26 -10.23 -12.67
CA GLN A 44 -7.70 -10.32 -12.44
C GLN A 44 -8.03 -10.32 -10.96
N GLU A 45 -7.25 -11.04 -10.15
CA GLU A 45 -7.37 -11.03 -8.68
C GLU A 45 -6.97 -9.66 -8.10
N ARG A 46 -5.92 -9.06 -8.64
CA ARG A 46 -5.28 -7.82 -8.16
C ARG A 46 -5.40 -6.68 -9.18
N ARG A 47 -6.61 -6.29 -9.53
CA ARG A 47 -6.92 -5.35 -10.64
C ARG A 47 -6.16 -4.02 -10.58
N ARG A 48 -5.78 -3.57 -9.38
CA ARG A 48 -5.09 -2.30 -9.16
C ARG A 48 -3.57 -2.45 -9.03
N PHE A 49 -3.03 -3.66 -9.22
CA PHE A 49 -1.60 -3.89 -9.16
C PHE A 49 -0.95 -3.67 -10.52
N GLY A 50 0.08 -2.81 -10.56
CA GLY A 50 0.94 -2.68 -11.72
C GLY A 50 1.97 -3.82 -11.80
N TYR A 51 2.59 -3.99 -12.97
CA TYR A 51 3.53 -5.09 -13.26
C TYR A 51 4.61 -5.31 -12.20
N ARG A 52 5.09 -4.27 -11.51
CA ARG A 52 6.13 -4.42 -10.47
C ARG A 52 5.65 -5.22 -9.27
N ARG A 53 4.42 -4.98 -8.81
CA ARG A 53 3.84 -5.76 -7.71
C ARG A 53 3.49 -7.17 -8.15
N LEU A 54 2.92 -7.34 -9.34
CA LEU A 54 2.65 -8.66 -9.91
C LEU A 54 3.94 -9.47 -10.07
N HIS A 55 5.04 -8.84 -10.50
CA HIS A 55 6.36 -9.47 -10.53
C HIS A 55 6.84 -9.94 -9.14
N ILE A 56 6.62 -9.14 -8.09
CA ILE A 56 6.97 -9.53 -6.72
C ILE A 56 6.15 -10.74 -6.28
N LEU A 57 4.84 -10.76 -6.55
CA LEU A 57 3.98 -11.91 -6.24
C LEU A 57 4.43 -13.17 -6.98
N LEU A 58 4.72 -13.09 -8.28
CA LEU A 58 5.27 -14.21 -9.05
C LEU A 58 6.59 -14.72 -8.47
N ARG A 59 7.50 -13.82 -8.07
CA ARG A 59 8.75 -14.22 -7.41
C ARG A 59 8.53 -14.91 -6.07
N ARG A 60 7.55 -14.47 -5.29
CA ARG A 60 7.15 -15.13 -4.03
C ARG A 60 6.55 -16.52 -4.27
N ALA A 61 5.87 -16.71 -5.40
CA ALA A 61 5.37 -18.01 -5.87
C ALA A 61 6.48 -18.89 -6.49
N GLY A 62 7.76 -18.50 -6.41
CA GLY A 62 8.90 -19.29 -6.92
C GLY A 62 9.26 -19.03 -8.39
N VAL A 63 8.53 -18.19 -9.10
CA VAL A 63 8.80 -17.91 -10.53
C VAL A 63 10.00 -16.98 -10.68
N GLN A 64 11.13 -17.52 -11.12
CA GLN A 64 12.36 -16.78 -11.39
C GLN A 64 12.30 -16.08 -12.76
N VAL A 65 11.94 -14.81 -12.78
CA VAL A 65 11.74 -14.07 -14.03
C VAL A 65 12.22 -12.62 -13.89
N ASN A 66 12.76 -12.07 -14.98
CA ASN A 66 13.17 -10.68 -15.03
C ASN A 66 11.96 -9.75 -15.16
N HIS A 67 11.93 -8.66 -14.38
CA HIS A 67 10.85 -7.67 -14.41
C HIS A 67 10.62 -7.03 -15.79
N LYS A 68 11.68 -6.94 -16.66
CA LYS A 68 11.54 -6.46 -18.04
C LYS A 68 10.72 -7.42 -18.89
N ARG A 69 10.85 -8.75 -18.66
CA ARG A 69 10.03 -9.77 -19.35
C ARG A 69 8.58 -9.66 -18.91
N ILE A 70 8.33 -9.55 -17.60
CA ILE A 70 6.97 -9.32 -17.07
C ILE A 70 6.36 -8.05 -17.63
N TYR A 71 7.09 -6.95 -17.72
CA TYR A 71 6.59 -5.70 -18.29
C TYR A 71 6.14 -5.84 -19.74
N ARG A 72 6.91 -6.58 -20.57
CA ARG A 72 6.53 -6.83 -21.97
C ARG A 72 5.23 -7.65 -22.08
N LEU A 73 5.13 -8.74 -21.32
CA LEU A 73 3.93 -9.58 -21.29
C LEU A 73 2.72 -8.83 -20.73
N TYR A 74 2.91 -8.05 -19.68
CA TYR A 74 1.89 -7.21 -19.06
C TYR A 74 1.31 -6.19 -20.07
N ARG A 75 2.16 -5.57 -20.89
CA ARG A 75 1.72 -4.67 -21.95
C ARG A 75 1.02 -5.42 -23.09
N ALA A 76 1.58 -6.54 -23.52
CA ALA A 76 1.01 -7.36 -24.59
C ALA A 76 -0.38 -7.89 -24.23
N ALA A 77 -0.61 -8.21 -22.95
CA ALA A 77 -1.91 -8.65 -22.44
C ALA A 77 -2.89 -7.50 -22.13
N GLY A 78 -2.55 -6.24 -22.39
CA GLY A 78 -3.44 -5.09 -22.16
C GLY A 78 -3.74 -4.77 -20.69
N LEU A 79 -2.95 -5.30 -19.73
CA LEU A 79 -3.21 -5.23 -18.28
C LEU A 79 -2.84 -3.87 -17.65
N MET A 80 -2.55 -2.85 -18.45
CA MET A 80 -2.04 -1.58 -17.95
C MET A 80 -3.06 -0.84 -17.08
N VAL A 81 -2.72 -0.63 -15.79
CA VAL A 81 -3.51 0.19 -14.88
C VAL A 81 -3.34 1.67 -15.23
N LYS A 82 -4.45 2.39 -15.38
CA LYS A 82 -4.45 3.85 -15.59
C LYS A 82 -3.73 4.53 -14.42
N ARG A 83 -2.65 5.26 -14.73
CA ARG A 83 -1.99 6.12 -13.74
C ARG A 83 -2.69 7.46 -13.66
N ARG A 84 -2.99 7.95 -12.46
CA ARG A 84 -3.33 9.35 -12.27
C ARG A 84 -2.18 10.21 -12.75
N ARG A 85 -2.42 11.14 -13.67
CA ARG A 85 -1.44 12.15 -14.06
C ARG A 85 -1.14 13.01 -12.83
N ARG A 86 0.14 13.08 -12.45
CA ARG A 86 0.59 14.01 -11.43
C ARG A 86 0.32 15.43 -11.92
N ARG A 87 -0.46 16.20 -11.21
CA ARG A 87 -0.52 17.65 -11.45
C ARG A 87 0.84 18.23 -11.07
N HIS A 88 1.48 18.94 -11.98
CA HIS A 88 2.66 19.73 -11.66
C HIS A 88 2.20 20.86 -10.75
N GLY A 89 2.51 20.79 -9.47
CA GLY A 89 2.34 21.87 -8.52
C GLY A 89 3.64 22.67 -8.38
N VAL A 90 3.55 23.89 -7.89
CA VAL A 90 4.71 24.72 -7.53
C VAL A 90 5.55 23.94 -6.51
N ALA A 91 6.86 23.89 -6.72
CA ALA A 91 7.79 23.30 -5.78
C ALA A 91 7.90 24.23 -4.57
N VAL A 92 7.21 23.92 -3.50
CA VAL A 92 7.36 24.59 -2.19
C VAL A 92 8.33 23.74 -1.38
N GLU A 93 9.30 24.40 -0.74
CA GLU A 93 10.19 23.74 0.21
C GLU A 93 9.36 23.10 1.32
N ARG A 94 9.51 21.80 1.50
CA ARG A 94 8.68 21.02 2.42
C ARG A 94 9.54 20.50 3.55
N GLU A 95 9.19 20.88 4.75
CA GLU A 95 9.78 20.30 5.95
C GLU A 95 9.60 18.78 5.96
N ARG A 96 10.69 18.05 6.11
CA ARG A 96 10.64 16.57 6.10
C ARG A 96 9.97 16.09 7.38
N LEU A 97 8.98 15.22 7.22
CA LEU A 97 8.35 14.56 8.36
C LEU A 97 9.40 13.75 9.12
N SER A 98 9.48 13.95 10.43
CA SER A 98 10.25 13.07 11.30
C SER A 98 9.68 11.66 11.22
N LEU A 99 10.49 10.72 10.72
CA LEU A 99 10.11 9.32 10.60
C LEU A 99 10.23 8.64 11.97
N PRO A 100 9.20 7.90 12.42
CA PRO A 100 9.33 7.09 13.61
C PRO A 100 10.37 5.99 13.39
N SER A 101 11.08 5.60 14.44
CA SER A 101 12.14 4.58 14.43
C SER A 101 11.70 3.22 14.98
N ALA A 102 10.48 3.15 15.52
CA ALA A 102 9.93 1.93 16.11
C ALA A 102 8.40 1.86 15.97
N PRO A 103 7.81 0.66 16.06
CA PRO A 103 6.36 0.48 16.11
C PRO A 103 5.74 1.24 17.30
N ASN A 104 4.50 1.66 17.13
CA ASN A 104 3.73 2.37 18.15
C ASN A 104 4.36 3.71 18.62
N GLN A 105 5.31 4.27 17.90
CA GLN A 105 5.76 5.63 18.20
C GLN A 105 4.73 6.67 17.74
N VAL A 106 4.22 6.52 16.52
CA VAL A 106 3.21 7.43 15.96
C VAL A 106 2.17 6.63 15.18
N TRP A 107 0.92 6.79 15.55
CA TRP A 107 -0.19 6.39 14.70
C TRP A 107 -0.75 7.61 13.99
N SER A 108 -1.00 7.50 12.70
CA SER A 108 -1.76 8.50 11.93
C SER A 108 -3.18 8.01 11.73
N MET A 109 -4.15 8.88 11.92
CA MET A 109 -5.56 8.56 11.69
C MET A 109 -6.28 9.64 10.89
N ASP A 110 -7.33 9.21 10.17
CA ASP A 110 -8.13 10.09 9.32
C ASP A 110 -9.48 9.44 9.01
N PHE A 111 -10.41 10.23 8.48
CA PHE A 111 -11.70 9.74 8.02
C PHE A 111 -11.75 9.60 6.50
N VAL A 112 -12.31 8.48 6.06
CA VAL A 112 -12.66 8.24 4.65
C VAL A 112 -14.16 8.05 4.55
N PHE A 113 -14.79 8.72 3.59
CA PHE A 113 -16.23 8.64 3.37
C PHE A 113 -16.54 7.85 2.11
N ASP A 114 -17.60 7.06 2.16
CA ASP A 114 -18.19 6.35 1.03
C ASP A 114 -19.71 6.23 1.21
N ALA A 115 -20.39 5.51 0.32
CA ALA A 115 -21.81 5.28 0.39
C ALA A 115 -22.18 3.83 0.07
N LEU A 116 -23.23 3.34 0.69
CA LEU A 116 -23.89 2.09 0.31
C LEU A 116 -24.63 2.26 -1.02
N SER A 117 -24.99 1.17 -1.67
CA SER A 117 -25.81 1.14 -2.89
C SER A 117 -27.16 1.85 -2.73
N THR A 118 -27.67 1.93 -1.51
CA THR A 118 -28.88 2.67 -1.13
C THR A 118 -28.68 4.20 -1.07
N GLY A 119 -27.47 4.72 -1.32
CA GLY A 119 -27.09 6.11 -1.16
C GLY A 119 -26.77 6.52 0.28
N ARG A 120 -26.99 5.65 1.27
CA ARG A 120 -26.70 5.95 2.67
C ARG A 120 -25.19 6.04 2.91
N ARG A 121 -24.74 7.16 3.45
CA ARG A 121 -23.30 7.41 3.71
C ARG A 121 -22.75 6.47 4.78
N ILE A 122 -21.50 6.06 4.58
CA ILE A 122 -20.65 5.39 5.57
C ILE A 122 -19.42 6.22 5.85
N LYS A 123 -18.95 6.16 7.07
CA LYS A 123 -17.76 6.84 7.57
C LYS A 123 -16.77 5.79 8.06
N CYS A 124 -15.54 5.85 7.58
CA CYS A 124 -14.48 4.92 7.95
C CYS A 124 -13.39 5.68 8.70
N LEU A 125 -13.16 5.35 9.98
CA LEU A 125 -11.97 5.80 10.70
C LEU A 125 -10.83 4.85 10.34
N THR A 126 -9.79 5.38 9.72
CA THR A 126 -8.57 4.64 9.36
C THR A 126 -7.44 4.98 10.32
N VAL A 127 -6.71 3.97 10.80
CA VAL A 127 -5.57 4.14 11.70
C VAL A 127 -4.39 3.32 11.18
N VAL A 128 -3.22 3.96 11.04
CA VAL A 128 -2.00 3.36 10.49
C VAL A 128 -0.82 3.64 11.41
N ASP A 129 0.02 2.65 11.63
CA ASP A 129 1.32 2.83 12.28
C ASP A 129 2.31 3.42 11.26
N ASP A 130 2.83 4.60 11.56
CA ASP A 130 3.71 5.35 10.63
C ASP A 130 5.06 4.66 10.40
N PHE A 131 5.52 3.77 11.29
CA PHE A 131 6.75 3.02 11.14
C PHE A 131 6.53 1.74 10.33
N THR A 132 5.67 0.84 10.83
CA THR A 132 5.45 -0.48 10.21
C THR A 132 4.62 -0.42 8.95
N LYS A 133 3.90 0.68 8.70
CA LYS A 133 2.90 0.85 7.64
C LYS A 133 1.68 -0.08 7.79
N GLU A 134 1.55 -0.77 8.92
CA GLU A 134 0.39 -1.60 9.19
C GLU A 134 -0.87 -0.75 9.36
N SER A 135 -1.96 -1.18 8.75
CA SER A 135 -3.29 -0.70 9.14
C SER A 135 -3.65 -1.29 10.51
N VAL A 136 -3.55 -0.46 11.54
CA VAL A 136 -3.86 -0.82 12.93
C VAL A 136 -5.34 -1.19 13.05
N GLY A 137 -6.20 -0.40 12.40
CA GLY A 137 -7.64 -0.67 12.35
C GLY A 137 -8.37 0.18 11.35
N ILE A 138 -9.56 -0.28 10.95
CA ILE A 138 -10.55 0.49 10.19
C ILE A 138 -11.90 0.25 10.86
N LEU A 139 -12.49 1.31 11.45
CA LEU A 139 -13.85 1.29 11.97
C LEU A 139 -14.80 1.80 10.88
N VAL A 140 -15.89 1.06 10.62
CA VAL A 140 -16.87 1.41 9.58
C VAL A 140 -18.26 1.54 10.20
N GLU A 141 -18.82 2.76 10.16
CA GLU A 141 -20.14 3.08 10.71
C GLU A 141 -20.84 4.16 9.87
N HIS A 142 -22.12 4.40 10.14
CA HIS A 142 -22.83 5.52 9.49
C HIS A 142 -22.43 6.88 10.06
N GLY A 143 -22.10 6.92 11.34
CA GLY A 143 -21.61 8.09 12.06
C GLY A 143 -20.64 7.68 13.16
N ILE A 144 -19.56 8.42 13.33
CA ILE A 144 -18.53 8.15 14.33
C ILE A 144 -18.34 9.44 15.13
N SER A 145 -18.71 9.41 16.40
CA SER A 145 -18.47 10.52 17.34
C SER A 145 -17.05 10.44 17.93
N GLY A 146 -16.57 11.52 18.55
CA GLY A 146 -15.29 11.52 19.26
C GLY A 146 -15.17 10.44 20.32
N PHE A 147 -16.26 10.16 21.05
CA PHE A 147 -16.31 9.07 22.03
C PHE A 147 -16.19 7.69 21.37
N ARG A 148 -16.79 7.51 20.18
CA ARG A 148 -16.64 6.25 19.44
C ARG A 148 -15.23 6.07 18.88
N VAL A 149 -14.55 7.19 18.54
CA VAL A 149 -13.12 7.16 18.18
C VAL A 149 -12.29 6.61 19.33
N THR A 150 -12.46 7.12 20.55
CA THR A 150 -11.65 6.66 21.70
C THR A 150 -11.84 5.18 22.00
N ARG A 151 -13.09 4.68 21.93
CA ARG A 151 -13.37 3.24 22.09
C ARG A 151 -12.73 2.39 21.00
N ALA A 152 -12.75 2.86 19.75
CA ALA A 152 -12.07 2.17 18.65
C ALA A 152 -10.55 2.12 18.84
N LEU A 153 -9.96 3.18 19.34
CA LEU A 153 -8.53 3.21 19.65
C LEU A 153 -8.17 2.25 20.80
N ASP A 154 -9.01 2.13 21.82
CA ASP A 154 -8.83 1.13 22.89
C ASP A 154 -8.94 -0.30 22.35
N GLU A 155 -9.93 -0.58 21.49
CA GLU A 155 -10.08 -1.88 20.82
C GLU A 155 -8.82 -2.23 19.99
N MET A 156 -8.28 -1.27 19.25
CA MET A 156 -7.07 -1.42 18.43
C MET A 156 -5.81 -1.61 19.28
N ALA A 157 -5.73 -0.93 20.42
CA ALA A 157 -4.58 -1.00 21.32
C ALA A 157 -4.51 -2.28 22.16
N ARG A 158 -5.63 -2.99 22.33
CA ARG A 158 -5.76 -4.17 23.21
C ARG A 158 -4.65 -5.22 23.01
N PHE A 159 -4.29 -5.51 21.75
CA PHE A 159 -3.30 -6.53 21.42
C PHE A 159 -1.95 -5.96 20.98
N ARG A 160 -1.90 -4.67 20.68
CA ARG A 160 -0.72 -4.02 20.10
C ARG A 160 -0.03 -3.08 21.08
N GLY A 161 -0.73 -2.63 22.10
CA GLY A 161 -0.32 -1.53 22.98
C GLY A 161 -0.67 -0.17 22.38
N TYR A 162 -0.63 0.85 23.23
CA TYR A 162 -0.92 2.23 22.87
C TYR A 162 0.25 2.88 22.14
N PRO A 163 -0.01 3.82 21.22
CA PRO A 163 1.04 4.63 20.60
C PRO A 163 1.54 5.71 21.57
N LYS A 164 2.78 6.17 21.35
CA LYS A 164 3.31 7.34 22.09
C LYS A 164 2.68 8.66 21.61
N ALA A 165 2.27 8.70 20.35
CA ALA A 165 1.61 9.86 19.79
C ALA A 165 0.59 9.45 18.70
N ILE A 166 -0.44 10.27 18.55
CA ILE A 166 -1.41 10.16 17.45
C ILE A 166 -1.35 11.44 16.63
N ARG A 167 -1.26 11.28 15.30
CA ARG A 167 -1.34 12.36 14.33
C ARG A 167 -2.69 12.34 13.65
N THR A 168 -3.35 13.49 13.59
CA THR A 168 -4.65 13.65 12.96
C THR A 168 -4.83 15.07 12.46
N ASP A 169 -5.82 15.28 11.58
CA ASP A 169 -6.27 16.61 11.21
C ASP A 169 -7.06 17.29 12.35
N GLN A 170 -7.60 18.47 12.08
CA GLN A 170 -8.40 19.24 13.04
C GLN A 170 -9.91 19.02 12.85
N GLY A 171 -10.31 17.83 12.43
CA GLY A 171 -11.74 17.48 12.37
C GLY A 171 -12.43 17.59 13.73
N PRO A 172 -13.73 17.93 13.79
CA PRO A 172 -14.45 18.14 15.05
C PRO A 172 -14.45 16.91 15.96
N GLU A 173 -14.37 15.72 15.41
CA GLU A 173 -14.29 14.47 16.16
C GLU A 173 -12.93 14.26 16.81
N PHE A 174 -11.89 14.94 16.30
CA PHE A 174 -10.50 14.84 16.78
C PHE A 174 -10.08 16.00 17.67
N THR A 175 -10.81 17.14 17.61
CA THR A 175 -10.57 18.31 18.46
C THR A 175 -11.51 18.37 19.67
N GLY A 176 -12.35 17.35 19.84
CA GLY A 176 -13.30 17.29 20.93
C GLY A 176 -12.69 16.82 22.26
N LYS A 177 -13.26 17.28 23.38
CA LYS A 177 -12.83 16.93 24.75
C LYS A 177 -12.64 15.44 24.99
N ALA A 178 -13.39 14.57 24.30
CA ALA A 178 -13.34 13.12 24.48
C ALA A 178 -11.97 12.55 24.10
N LEU A 179 -11.40 12.98 22.95
CA LEU A 179 -10.10 12.51 22.51
C LEU A 179 -8.96 13.11 23.36
N ASP A 180 -9.06 14.38 23.75
CA ASP A 180 -8.08 15.05 24.60
C ASP A 180 -7.98 14.37 25.98
N GLN A 181 -9.12 14.13 26.65
CA GLN A 181 -9.17 13.45 27.93
C GLN A 181 -8.64 12.00 27.82
N TRP A 182 -9.04 11.29 26.80
CA TRP A 182 -8.58 9.92 26.54
C TRP A 182 -7.06 9.86 26.31
N ALA A 183 -6.51 10.78 25.55
CA ALA A 183 -5.08 10.86 25.28
C ALA A 183 -4.28 11.24 26.55
N TYR A 184 -4.80 12.20 27.32
CA TYR A 184 -4.19 12.59 28.59
C TYR A 184 -4.12 11.43 29.58
N GLN A 185 -5.21 10.68 29.75
CA GLN A 185 -5.27 9.51 30.66
C GLN A 185 -4.28 8.39 30.30
N ARG A 186 -3.82 8.36 29.05
CA ARG A 186 -2.93 7.30 28.52
C ARG A 186 -1.53 7.79 28.17
N ASP A 187 -1.19 9.00 28.55
CA ASP A 187 0.09 9.67 28.21
C ASP A 187 0.40 9.64 26.70
N ILE A 188 -0.63 9.87 25.87
CA ILE A 188 -0.53 9.90 24.41
C ILE A 188 -0.47 11.36 23.94
N LYS A 189 0.57 11.70 23.16
CA LYS A 189 0.70 13.03 22.59
C LYS A 189 -0.17 13.19 21.34
N LEU A 190 -1.09 14.14 21.34
CA LEU A 190 -1.84 14.50 20.14
C LEU A 190 -1.03 15.48 19.28
N LYS A 191 -0.78 15.11 18.03
CA LYS A 191 -0.06 15.88 17.01
C LYS A 191 -1.06 16.36 15.96
N LEU A 192 -1.69 17.51 16.21
CA LEU A 192 -2.60 18.10 15.26
C LEU A 192 -1.84 18.70 14.07
N ILE A 193 -2.30 18.39 12.87
CA ILE A 193 -1.71 18.87 11.62
C ILE A 193 -2.05 20.35 11.46
N GLN A 194 -1.06 21.15 11.11
CA GLN A 194 -1.27 22.57 10.85
C GLN A 194 -2.10 22.77 9.59
N PRO A 195 -3.08 23.69 9.60
CA PRO A 195 -3.83 24.05 8.41
C PRO A 195 -2.88 24.44 7.26
N GLY A 196 -3.16 23.92 6.04
CA GLY A 196 -2.34 24.19 4.86
C GLY A 196 -1.04 23.37 4.74
N LYS A 197 -0.74 22.47 5.69
CA LYS A 197 0.43 21.57 5.61
C LYS A 197 0.03 20.08 5.43
N PRO A 198 -0.57 19.70 4.29
CA PRO A 198 -1.02 18.32 4.06
C PRO A 198 0.12 17.29 4.10
N THR A 199 1.36 17.73 3.84
CA THR A 199 2.53 16.83 3.91
C THR A 199 2.74 16.23 5.30
N GLN A 200 2.24 16.87 6.36
CA GLN A 200 2.32 16.33 7.71
C GLN A 200 1.44 15.08 7.90
N ASN A 201 0.45 14.83 7.02
CA ASN A 201 -0.41 13.64 7.05
C ASN A 201 -0.15 12.64 5.91
N ALA A 202 0.98 12.76 5.23
CA ALA A 202 1.28 12.00 4.01
C ALA A 202 1.18 10.47 4.17
N PHE A 203 1.38 9.93 5.39
CA PHE A 203 1.28 8.48 5.63
C PHE A 203 -0.15 7.99 5.53
N ILE A 204 -1.08 8.65 6.26
CA ILE A 204 -2.48 8.25 6.23
C ILE A 204 -3.12 8.60 4.89
N GLU A 205 -2.76 9.73 4.25
CA GLU A 205 -3.23 10.09 2.92
C GLU A 205 -2.83 9.02 1.88
N SER A 206 -1.57 8.56 1.95
CA SER A 206 -1.07 7.48 1.09
C SER A 206 -1.80 6.15 1.34
N PHE A 207 -2.16 5.86 2.58
CA PHE A 207 -2.96 4.69 2.95
C PHE A 207 -4.39 4.84 2.42
N ASN A 208 -5.05 5.96 2.71
CA ASN A 208 -6.42 6.24 2.29
C ASN A 208 -6.57 6.24 0.76
N GLY A 209 -5.54 6.72 0.05
CA GLY A 209 -5.49 6.61 -1.41
C GLY A 209 -5.52 5.16 -1.90
N LYS A 210 -4.82 4.24 -1.24
CA LYS A 210 -4.83 2.80 -1.56
C LYS A 210 -6.13 2.14 -1.13
N PHE A 211 -6.63 2.47 0.05
CA PHE A 211 -7.90 1.99 0.55
C PHE A 211 -9.05 2.34 -0.40
N ARG A 212 -9.09 3.59 -0.86
CA ARG A 212 -10.08 4.02 -1.85
C ARG A 212 -9.90 3.31 -3.19
N ASP A 213 -8.68 3.24 -3.70
CA ASP A 213 -8.39 2.69 -5.03
C ASP A 213 -8.55 1.16 -5.08
N GLU A 214 -8.12 0.44 -4.06
CA GLU A 214 -8.01 -1.02 -4.05
C GLU A 214 -9.19 -1.71 -3.31
N CYS A 215 -10.03 -0.96 -2.58
CA CYS A 215 -11.17 -1.51 -1.84
C CYS A 215 -12.47 -0.77 -2.16
N LEU A 216 -12.58 0.53 -1.81
CA LEU A 216 -13.86 1.22 -1.91
C LEU A 216 -14.35 1.33 -3.37
N ASN A 217 -13.46 1.67 -4.31
CA ASN A 217 -13.81 1.77 -5.73
C ASN A 217 -13.98 0.42 -6.45
N GLU A 218 -13.59 -0.69 -5.82
CA GLU A 218 -13.70 -2.03 -6.40
C GLU A 218 -14.95 -2.78 -5.92
N HIS A 219 -15.66 -2.23 -4.91
CA HIS A 219 -16.82 -2.89 -4.31
C HIS A 219 -18.04 -1.96 -4.29
N TRP A 220 -19.20 -2.55 -4.50
CA TRP A 220 -20.49 -1.91 -4.37
C TRP A 220 -21.20 -2.50 -3.12
N PHE A 221 -21.17 -1.78 -2.01
CA PHE A 221 -21.66 -2.29 -0.73
C PHE A 221 -23.18 -2.20 -0.63
N CYS A 222 -23.86 -3.34 -0.49
CA CYS A 222 -25.31 -3.38 -0.32
C CYS A 222 -25.75 -3.09 1.13
N SER A 223 -24.88 -3.36 2.12
CA SER A 223 -25.18 -3.14 3.53
C SER A 223 -23.92 -2.74 4.32
N LEU A 224 -24.14 -2.16 5.51
CA LEU A 224 -23.04 -1.84 6.43
C LEU A 224 -22.30 -3.12 6.90
N ALA A 225 -23.01 -4.22 7.06
CA ALA A 225 -22.42 -5.51 7.45
C ALA A 225 -21.48 -6.02 6.35
N GLU A 226 -21.91 -5.98 5.09
CA GLU A 226 -21.07 -6.35 3.95
C GLU A 226 -19.84 -5.42 3.83
N ALA A 227 -20.04 -4.11 3.96
CA ALA A 227 -18.93 -3.15 3.94
C ALA A 227 -17.88 -3.48 5.02
N ARG A 228 -18.31 -3.80 6.24
CA ARG A 228 -17.41 -4.23 7.33
C ARG A 228 -16.62 -5.49 6.97
N ILE A 229 -17.28 -6.52 6.44
CA ILE A 229 -16.64 -7.78 6.05
C ILE A 229 -15.61 -7.55 4.93
N ARG A 230 -15.99 -6.85 3.85
CA ARG A 230 -15.11 -6.58 2.71
C ARG A 230 -13.91 -5.72 3.10
N ILE A 231 -14.14 -4.67 3.88
CA ILE A 231 -13.08 -3.78 4.36
C ILE A 231 -12.15 -4.50 5.33
N ALA A 232 -12.66 -5.36 6.20
CA ALA A 232 -11.83 -6.17 7.10
C ALA A 232 -10.96 -7.17 6.32
N ALA A 233 -11.50 -7.80 5.28
CA ALA A 233 -10.75 -8.70 4.39
C ALA A 233 -9.64 -7.95 3.65
N TRP A 234 -9.97 -6.77 3.07
CA TRP A 234 -8.98 -5.92 2.42
C TRP A 234 -7.87 -5.46 3.40
N ARG A 235 -8.21 -5.05 4.63
CA ARG A 235 -7.22 -4.66 5.64
C ARG A 235 -6.27 -5.82 5.97
N ARG A 236 -6.78 -7.04 6.10
CA ARG A 236 -5.96 -8.23 6.31
C ARG A 236 -5.00 -8.44 5.14
N ASP A 237 -5.52 -8.40 3.93
CA ASP A 237 -4.72 -8.51 2.70
C ASP A 237 -3.64 -7.41 2.61
N TYR A 238 -4.00 -6.17 2.92
CA TYR A 238 -3.08 -5.05 2.97
C TYR A 238 -1.91 -5.28 3.93
N ASN A 239 -2.16 -5.86 5.11
CA ASN A 239 -1.14 -6.11 6.11
C ASN A 239 -0.32 -7.37 5.82
N GLU A 240 -0.93 -8.45 5.33
CA GLU A 240 -0.32 -9.77 5.28
C GLU A 240 0.19 -10.17 3.90
N HIS A 241 -0.40 -9.65 2.82
CA HIS A 241 -0.09 -10.11 1.46
C HIS A 241 0.42 -9.01 0.52
N ARG A 242 0.02 -7.76 0.76
CA ARG A 242 0.34 -6.67 -0.14
C ARG A 242 1.79 -6.20 -0.02
N PRO A 243 2.62 -6.26 -1.11
CA PRO A 243 3.99 -5.75 -1.08
C PRO A 243 4.03 -4.21 -1.03
N HIS A 244 4.92 -3.66 -0.20
CA HIS A 244 5.11 -2.22 -0.02
C HIS A 244 6.53 -1.77 -0.38
N SER A 245 6.66 -0.97 -1.43
CA SER A 245 7.97 -0.49 -1.88
C SER A 245 8.72 0.35 -0.83
N ALA A 246 8.00 1.06 0.03
CA ALA A 246 8.59 1.88 1.10
C ALA A 246 9.29 1.07 2.20
N ILE A 247 9.01 -0.21 2.30
CA ILE A 247 9.59 -1.14 3.29
C ILE A 247 10.24 -2.35 2.58
N GLY A 248 10.92 -2.11 1.46
CA GLY A 248 11.69 -3.14 0.76
C GLY A 248 10.84 -4.20 0.06
N ASN A 249 9.60 -3.90 -0.30
CA ASN A 249 8.61 -4.82 -0.87
C ASN A 249 8.17 -5.95 0.09
N LEU A 250 8.44 -5.82 1.36
CA LEU A 250 7.82 -6.65 2.40
C LEU A 250 6.35 -6.26 2.57
N THR A 251 5.57 -7.14 3.15
CA THR A 251 4.26 -6.76 3.69
C THR A 251 4.45 -6.01 5.02
N PRO A 252 3.49 -5.19 5.46
CA PRO A 252 3.57 -4.56 6.77
C PRO A 252 3.78 -5.54 7.92
N ALA A 253 3.10 -6.70 7.90
CA ALA A 253 3.24 -7.74 8.91
C ALA A 253 4.63 -8.38 8.91
N GLU A 254 5.19 -8.70 7.72
CA GLU A 254 6.57 -9.21 7.57
C GLU A 254 7.60 -8.21 8.12
N PHE A 255 7.43 -6.93 7.78
CA PHE A 255 8.32 -5.87 8.26
C PHE A 255 8.25 -5.72 9.79
N ALA A 256 7.05 -5.72 10.36
CA ALA A 256 6.86 -5.65 11.82
C ALA A 256 7.45 -6.88 12.53
N ALA A 257 7.31 -8.08 11.95
CA ALA A 257 7.88 -9.31 12.49
C ALA A 257 9.41 -9.28 12.45
N SER A 258 10.01 -8.91 11.32
CA SER A 258 11.47 -8.81 11.17
C SER A 258 12.09 -7.79 12.13
N TRP A 259 11.40 -6.67 12.38
CA TRP A 259 11.84 -5.69 13.37
C TRP A 259 11.82 -6.27 14.79
N ARG A 260 10.75 -6.99 15.19
CA ARG A 260 10.67 -7.63 16.51
C ARG A 260 11.79 -8.63 16.74
N THR A 261 12.03 -9.51 15.75
CA THR A 261 13.12 -10.49 15.80
C THR A 261 14.48 -9.83 15.98
N ARG A 262 14.74 -8.77 15.21
CA ARG A 262 15.99 -8.00 15.32
C ARG A 262 16.17 -7.36 16.69
N GLN A 263 15.10 -6.82 17.28
CA GLN A 263 15.17 -6.25 18.62
C GLN A 263 15.45 -7.31 19.71
N GLN A 264 14.89 -8.51 19.56
CA GLN A 264 15.17 -9.64 20.46
C GLN A 264 16.63 -10.08 20.38
N GLN A 265 17.19 -10.20 19.18
CA GLN A 265 18.60 -10.51 18.96
C GLN A 265 19.52 -9.47 19.61
N LEU A 266 19.27 -8.18 19.36
CA LEU A 266 20.05 -7.10 19.97
C LEU A 266 19.99 -7.08 21.50
N LYS A 267 18.85 -7.47 22.09
CA LYS A 267 18.74 -7.60 23.54
C LYS A 267 19.56 -8.77 24.08
N GLN A 268 19.56 -9.90 23.38
CA GLN A 268 20.36 -11.08 23.75
C GLN A 268 21.86 -10.79 23.65
N GLU A 269 22.31 -10.16 22.57
CA GLU A 269 23.71 -9.76 22.39
C GLU A 269 24.19 -8.83 23.51
N LYS A 270 23.36 -7.86 23.92
CA LYS A 270 23.70 -6.96 25.06
C LYS A 270 23.79 -7.68 26.39
N LEU A 271 22.95 -8.68 26.64
CA LEU A 271 22.99 -9.49 27.86
C LEU A 271 24.27 -10.33 27.94
N ILE A 272 24.74 -10.85 26.81
CA ILE A 272 25.97 -11.66 26.73
C ILE A 272 27.22 -10.78 26.85
N SER A 273 27.17 -9.53 26.36
CA SER A 273 28.32 -8.60 26.35
C SER A 273 28.48 -7.80 27.65
N THR A 274 27.58 -7.92 28.62
CA THR A 274 27.74 -7.26 29.92
C THR A 274 28.62 -8.15 30.80
N PRO A 275 29.88 -7.76 31.18
CA PRO A 275 30.71 -8.51 32.11
C PRO A 275 29.98 -8.58 33.44
N GLY A 276 29.94 -9.79 34.04
CA GLY A 276 29.42 -9.96 35.36
C GLY A 276 30.18 -9.07 36.37
N PRO A 277 29.55 -8.71 37.51
CA PRO A 277 30.24 -7.91 38.51
C PRO A 277 31.52 -8.66 38.96
N THR A 278 32.67 -8.05 38.71
CA THR A 278 33.93 -8.47 39.29
C THR A 278 33.80 -8.32 40.81
N ASN A 279 33.77 -9.46 41.51
CA ASN A 279 33.93 -9.52 42.98
C ASN A 279 35.28 -9.01 43.40
#